data_55ac70956d36d1520a6d5ba75925ce3b
#
_entry.id   55ac70956d36d1520a6d5ba75925ce3b
#
_cell.length_a   1.000
_cell.length_b   1.000
_cell.length_c   1.000
_cell.angle_alpha   90.00
_cell.angle_beta   90.00
_cell.angle_gamma   90.00
#
_symmetry.space_group_name_H-M   'P 1'
#
loop_
_entity.id
_entity.type
_entity.pdbx_description
1 polymer ?
#
loop_
_entity_poly.entity_id
_entity_poly.type
_entity_poly.pdbx_seq_one_letter_code
_entity_poly.pdbx_strand_id
1 'polypeptide(L)'
;MSVTGVNQKLSNGRYDWDSNAVHANTGDDRHVKDPQRMRSLADTAARELENASAEEVIRWATDTFGARICITSSMSDAVIMHLASAVSPGIDVVFLDTGYHFPETIGTRDAAAAVYPINLVNVTPSRTVAEQDAALGPRLYGRNPDLCCYLRKVEPLERALANYDAWITGVRRDETLSRRETRVVEYDEKRHMVKVNPIVAWTSEQVDEYIAANGVLVNPLVYDGYPSIGCRTCTLRVAPGADPRSGRWAGTGKTECGIHV
;
A
#
# COMPACT_ATOMS: atom_id res chain seq x y z
N MET A 1 24.49 -6.56 21.68
CA MET A 1 23.63 -7.70 22.01
C MET A 1 22.64 -7.82 20.85
N SER A 2 22.71 -8.93 20.14
CA SER A 2 21.99 -9.18 18.89
C SER A 2 20.50 -9.35 19.14
N VAL A 3 19.64 -8.57 18.46
CA VAL A 3 18.19 -8.79 18.45
C VAL A 3 17.81 -9.25 17.06
N THR A 4 17.78 -10.56 16.87
CA THR A 4 17.21 -11.21 15.71
C THR A 4 15.72 -11.39 15.93
N GLY A 5 14.89 -10.51 15.38
CA GLY A 5 13.47 -10.73 15.23
C GLY A 5 13.25 -11.78 14.14
N VAL A 6 13.13 -13.05 14.51
CA VAL A 6 12.83 -14.14 13.58
C VAL A 6 11.33 -14.16 13.34
N ASN A 7 10.89 -13.83 12.13
CA ASN A 7 9.55 -14.14 11.65
C ASN A 7 9.38 -15.67 11.64
N GLN A 8 8.73 -16.24 12.64
CA GLN A 8 8.40 -17.67 12.64
C GLN A 8 7.15 -17.90 11.80
N LYS A 9 7.33 -18.66 10.73
CA LYS A 9 6.23 -19.20 9.92
C LYS A 9 5.55 -20.29 10.75
N LEU A 10 4.30 -20.09 11.12
CA LEU A 10 3.50 -21.11 11.80
C LEU A 10 3.22 -22.29 10.85
N SER A 11 3.03 -23.50 11.42
CA SER A 11 2.79 -24.74 10.68
C SER A 11 1.54 -24.73 9.78
N ASN A 12 0.68 -23.74 9.91
CA ASN A 12 -0.53 -23.50 9.12
C ASN A 12 -0.36 -22.43 8.02
N GLY A 13 0.86 -21.97 7.73
CA GLY A 13 1.13 -20.96 6.71
C GLY A 13 0.78 -19.51 7.10
N ARG A 14 0.41 -19.26 8.35
CA ARG A 14 0.17 -17.91 8.88
C ARG A 14 1.47 -17.34 9.44
N TYR A 15 1.67 -16.06 9.26
CA TYR A 15 2.66 -15.28 9.99
C TYR A 15 1.96 -14.65 11.18
N ASP A 16 2.45 -14.91 12.38
CA ASP A 16 1.95 -14.26 13.58
C ASP A 16 2.54 -12.86 13.64
N TRP A 17 1.67 -11.86 13.70
CA TRP A 17 2.04 -10.51 14.06
C TRP A 17 2.09 -10.45 15.59
N ASP A 18 3.27 -10.48 16.16
CA ASP A 18 3.45 -10.07 17.54
C ASP A 18 3.40 -8.53 17.58
N SER A 19 2.32 -7.98 18.11
CA SER A 19 2.15 -6.55 18.34
C SER A 19 3.24 -5.92 19.23
N ASN A 20 4.11 -6.75 19.81
CA ASN A 20 5.26 -6.34 20.61
C ASN A 20 6.58 -6.27 19.83
N ALA A 21 6.62 -6.67 18.54
CA ALA A 21 7.84 -6.59 17.71
C ALA A 21 7.99 -5.23 17.00
N VAL A 22 7.04 -4.32 17.14
CA VAL A 22 7.25 -2.90 16.81
C VAL A 22 8.27 -2.36 17.83
N HIS A 23 9.42 -1.94 17.37
CA HIS A 23 10.51 -1.38 18.12
C HIS A 23 10.02 -0.66 19.38
N ALA A 24 10.26 -1.25 20.56
CA ALA A 24 10.14 -0.57 21.82
C ALA A 24 11.23 0.51 21.87
N ASN A 25 10.94 1.66 21.25
CA ASN A 25 11.66 2.88 21.53
C ASN A 25 11.19 3.33 22.91
N THR A 26 11.89 2.88 23.96
CA THR A 26 11.71 3.30 25.35
C THR A 26 12.29 4.70 25.53
N GLY A 27 11.74 5.67 24.82
CA GLY A 27 11.90 7.09 25.03
C GLY A 27 10.51 7.66 25.18
N ASP A 28 10.11 7.94 26.41
CA ASP A 28 8.86 8.61 26.77
C ASP A 28 8.89 10.05 26.21
N ASP A 29 8.42 10.20 24.97
CA ASP A 29 7.87 11.44 24.47
C ASP A 29 6.68 11.03 23.61
N ARG A 30 5.48 11.18 24.17
CA ARG A 30 4.23 11.04 23.44
C ARG A 30 4.27 12.04 22.31
N HIS A 31 4.72 11.59 21.14
CA HIS A 31 4.77 12.39 19.93
C HIS A 31 3.33 12.68 19.53
N VAL A 32 2.80 13.76 20.09
CA VAL A 32 1.48 14.28 19.69
C VAL A 32 1.65 14.80 18.29
N LYS A 33 1.08 14.09 17.30
CA LYS A 33 0.98 14.56 15.93
C LYS A 33 0.24 15.90 15.98
N ASP A 34 0.95 17.01 15.76
CA ASP A 34 0.31 18.31 15.61
C ASP A 34 -0.29 18.40 14.19
N PRO A 35 -1.61 18.37 14.04
CA PRO A 35 -2.26 18.39 12.73
C PRO A 35 -1.95 19.65 11.92
N GLN A 36 -1.79 20.80 12.58
CA GLN A 36 -1.50 22.07 11.89
C GLN A 36 -0.08 22.06 11.32
N ARG A 37 0.88 21.57 12.11
CA ARG A 37 2.28 21.42 11.68
C ARG A 37 2.38 20.43 10.52
N MET A 38 1.72 19.28 10.60
CA MET A 38 1.73 18.25 9.55
C MET A 38 1.10 18.75 8.26
N ARG A 39 0.01 19.51 8.33
CA ARG A 39 -0.64 20.14 7.19
C ARG A 39 0.27 21.18 6.53
N SER A 40 0.84 22.09 7.32
CA SER A 40 1.78 23.10 6.82
C SER A 40 3.01 22.48 6.16
N LEU A 41 3.54 21.39 6.75
CA LEU A 41 4.65 20.62 6.18
C LEU A 41 4.26 20.01 4.83
N ALA A 42 3.10 19.35 4.74
CA ALA A 42 2.62 18.77 3.49
C ALA A 42 2.37 19.83 2.40
N ASP A 43 1.79 20.97 2.76
CA ASP A 43 1.53 22.07 1.83
C ASP A 43 2.82 22.70 1.29
N THR A 44 3.83 22.82 2.12
CA THR A 44 5.14 23.33 1.70
C THR A 44 5.84 22.35 0.79
N ALA A 45 5.94 21.08 1.23
CA ALA A 45 6.57 20.01 0.45
C ALA A 45 5.89 19.79 -0.91
N ALA A 46 4.56 19.89 -0.98
CA ALA A 46 3.85 19.74 -2.25
C ALA A 46 4.20 20.83 -3.27
N ARG A 47 4.55 22.04 -2.85
CA ARG A 47 5.01 23.11 -3.76
C ARG A 47 6.46 22.92 -4.17
N GLU A 48 7.31 22.52 -3.23
CA GLU A 48 8.74 22.39 -3.45
C GLU A 48 9.08 21.14 -4.28
N LEU A 49 8.31 20.08 -4.14
CA LEU A 49 8.56 18.78 -4.76
C LEU A 49 7.69 18.47 -5.99
N GLU A 50 6.85 19.39 -6.46
CA GLU A 50 5.93 19.11 -7.58
C GLU A 50 6.65 18.63 -8.86
N ASN A 51 7.88 19.12 -9.08
CA ASN A 51 8.69 18.75 -10.23
C ASN A 51 9.95 17.94 -9.85
N ALA A 52 10.02 17.44 -8.62
CA ALA A 52 11.13 16.64 -8.17
C ALA A 52 11.05 15.20 -8.71
N SER A 53 12.18 14.53 -8.83
CA SER A 53 12.21 13.11 -9.16
C SER A 53 11.58 12.25 -8.06
N ALA A 54 11.17 11.03 -8.40
CA ALA A 54 10.59 10.11 -7.43
C ALA A 54 11.56 9.82 -6.27
N GLU A 55 12.85 9.69 -6.57
CA GLU A 55 13.91 9.46 -5.59
C GLU A 55 14.10 10.66 -4.66
N GLU A 56 14.03 11.89 -5.18
CA GLU A 56 14.10 13.12 -4.35
C GLU A 56 12.91 13.22 -3.40
N VAL A 57 11.71 12.92 -3.89
CA VAL A 57 10.49 12.88 -3.07
C VAL A 57 10.60 11.83 -1.96
N ILE A 58 11.07 10.63 -2.28
CA ILE A 58 11.26 9.54 -1.30
C ILE A 58 12.32 9.94 -0.28
N ARG A 59 13.44 10.52 -0.72
CA ARG A 59 14.52 10.97 0.17
C ARG A 59 14.02 12.04 1.15
N TRP A 60 13.33 13.06 0.64
CA TRP A 60 12.69 14.06 1.49
C TRP A 60 11.78 13.41 2.56
N ALA A 61 10.97 12.45 2.14
CA ALA A 61 10.04 11.78 3.05
C ALA A 61 10.77 10.94 4.11
N THR A 62 11.79 10.17 3.72
CA THR A 62 12.57 9.36 4.66
C THR A 62 13.44 10.20 5.59
N ASP A 63 14.02 11.30 5.11
CA ASP A 63 14.78 12.24 5.94
C ASP A 63 13.89 12.97 6.95
N THR A 64 12.63 13.27 6.56
CA THR A 64 11.67 14.00 7.40
C THR A 64 11.09 13.12 8.50
N PHE A 65 10.71 11.88 8.19
CA PHE A 65 9.93 11.03 9.08
C PHE A 65 10.76 9.87 9.70
N GLY A 66 11.96 9.60 9.16
CA GLY A 66 12.83 8.52 9.66
C GLY A 66 12.12 7.17 9.69
N ALA A 67 12.12 6.49 10.84
CA ALA A 67 11.46 5.20 11.02
C ALA A 67 9.92 5.30 11.13
N ARG A 68 9.35 6.52 11.10
CA ARG A 68 7.90 6.74 11.22
C ARG A 68 7.20 6.91 9.87
N ILE A 69 7.77 6.33 8.82
CA ILE A 69 7.20 6.25 7.47
C ILE A 69 7.12 4.81 6.99
N CYS A 70 6.10 4.48 6.23
CA CYS A 70 5.99 3.19 5.56
C CYS A 70 5.51 3.35 4.12
N ILE A 71 5.67 2.29 3.32
CA ILE A 71 5.05 2.14 2.01
C ILE A 71 3.78 1.31 2.17
N THR A 72 2.74 1.61 1.39
CA THR A 72 1.63 0.68 1.18
C THR A 72 1.65 0.16 -0.25
N SER A 73 1.57 -1.14 -0.43
CA SER A 73 1.59 -1.76 -1.76
C SER A 73 0.47 -2.77 -1.95
N SER A 74 -0.11 -2.77 -3.15
CA SER A 74 -1.08 -3.78 -3.61
C SER A 74 -0.44 -4.96 -4.31
N MET A 75 0.87 -4.92 -4.55
CA MET A 75 1.64 -5.94 -5.28
C MET A 75 1.17 -6.15 -6.72
N SER A 76 0.74 -5.08 -7.41
CA SER A 76 0.59 -5.10 -8.87
C SER A 76 1.93 -5.04 -9.56
N ASP A 77 2.80 -4.22 -9.04
CA ASP A 77 4.23 -4.11 -9.36
C ASP A 77 5.02 -3.71 -8.11
N ALA A 78 6.33 -3.70 -8.22
CA ALA A 78 7.24 -3.34 -7.15
C ALA A 78 7.96 -1.99 -7.35
N VAL A 79 7.46 -1.11 -8.24
CA VAL A 79 8.14 0.16 -8.59
C VAL A 79 8.46 1.00 -7.36
N ILE A 80 7.46 1.28 -6.51
CA ILE A 80 7.69 2.07 -5.29
C ILE A 80 8.63 1.37 -4.31
N MET A 81 8.56 0.05 -4.20
CA MET A 81 9.46 -0.72 -3.33
C MET A 81 10.91 -0.68 -3.85
N HIS A 82 11.09 -0.82 -5.18
CA HIS A 82 12.40 -0.71 -5.81
C HIS A 82 13.01 0.67 -5.58
N LEU A 83 12.28 1.75 -5.90
CA LEU A 83 12.72 3.13 -5.69
C LEU A 83 13.06 3.39 -4.22
N ALA A 84 12.17 3.04 -3.31
CA ALA A 84 12.31 3.37 -1.91
C ALA A 84 13.40 2.54 -1.21
N SER A 85 13.55 1.27 -1.56
CA SER A 85 14.61 0.43 -1.00
C SER A 85 16.01 0.84 -1.43
N ALA A 86 16.14 1.49 -2.60
CA ALA A 86 17.40 2.08 -3.05
C ALA A 86 17.77 3.34 -2.26
N VAL A 87 16.77 4.13 -1.84
CA VAL A 87 16.95 5.37 -1.06
C VAL A 87 17.11 5.07 0.43
N SER A 88 16.26 4.18 0.97
CA SER A 88 16.17 3.85 2.40
C SER A 88 16.05 2.33 2.59
N PRO A 89 17.17 1.58 2.55
CA PRO A 89 17.15 0.15 2.79
C PRO A 89 16.54 -0.20 4.15
N GLY A 90 15.66 -1.21 4.17
CA GLY A 90 14.94 -1.64 5.37
C GLY A 90 13.64 -0.86 5.64
N ILE A 91 13.19 -0.01 4.71
CA ILE A 91 11.90 0.69 4.86
C ILE A 91 10.74 -0.29 5.01
N ASP A 92 9.80 0.03 5.89
CA ASP A 92 8.60 -0.77 6.13
C ASP A 92 7.66 -0.76 4.92
N VAL A 93 7.26 -1.94 4.46
CA VAL A 93 6.26 -2.13 3.40
C VAL A 93 5.04 -2.83 3.96
N VAL A 94 3.97 -2.09 4.16
CA VAL A 94 2.69 -2.59 4.65
C VAL A 94 1.92 -3.25 3.51
N PHE A 95 1.68 -4.53 3.64
CA PHE A 95 0.83 -5.32 2.75
C PHE A 95 -0.43 -5.78 3.48
N LEU A 96 -1.60 -5.46 2.94
CA LEU A 96 -2.88 -5.88 3.50
C LEU A 96 -3.27 -7.25 2.97
N ASP A 97 -3.04 -8.29 3.73
CA ASP A 97 -3.48 -9.64 3.38
C ASP A 97 -4.97 -9.80 3.69
N THR A 98 -5.78 -9.55 2.69
CA THR A 98 -7.24 -9.59 2.80
C THR A 98 -7.83 -10.99 2.96
N GLY A 99 -7.04 -12.06 2.76
CA GLY A 99 -7.51 -13.44 2.67
C GLY A 99 -8.27 -13.77 1.37
N TYR A 100 -8.35 -12.80 0.44
CA TYR A 100 -8.99 -12.96 -0.87
C TYR A 100 -8.05 -12.65 -2.04
N HIS A 101 -6.74 -12.60 -1.83
CA HIS A 101 -5.78 -12.37 -2.90
C HIS A 101 -5.70 -13.53 -3.88
N PHE A 102 -5.24 -13.23 -5.09
CA PHE A 102 -4.75 -14.24 -6.01
C PHE A 102 -3.46 -14.85 -5.45
N PRO A 103 -3.18 -16.13 -5.73
CA PRO A 103 -1.89 -16.75 -5.38
C PRO A 103 -0.69 -15.97 -5.95
N GLU A 104 -0.83 -15.42 -7.16
CA GLU A 104 0.19 -14.61 -7.85
C GLU A 104 0.51 -13.34 -7.06
N THR A 105 -0.48 -12.70 -6.46
CA THR A 105 -0.27 -11.52 -5.61
C THR A 105 0.52 -11.86 -4.35
N ILE A 106 0.23 -13.01 -3.74
CA ILE A 106 0.99 -13.51 -2.60
C ILE A 106 2.42 -13.88 -3.02
N GLY A 107 2.57 -14.54 -4.19
CA GLY A 107 3.88 -14.87 -4.76
C GLY A 107 4.71 -13.61 -5.07
N THR A 108 4.10 -12.56 -5.62
CA THR A 108 4.77 -11.27 -5.87
C THR A 108 5.22 -10.61 -4.58
N ARG A 109 4.39 -10.63 -3.53
CA ARG A 109 4.74 -10.14 -2.19
C ARG A 109 5.98 -10.87 -1.63
N ASP A 110 5.97 -12.20 -1.68
CA ASP A 110 7.05 -13.02 -1.14
C ASP A 110 8.35 -12.83 -1.95
N ALA A 111 8.24 -12.72 -3.27
CA ALA A 111 9.36 -12.43 -4.15
C ALA A 111 9.96 -11.02 -3.87
N ALA A 112 9.10 -10.01 -3.71
CA ALA A 112 9.55 -8.66 -3.39
C ALA A 112 10.32 -8.61 -2.05
N ALA A 113 9.83 -9.30 -1.03
CA ALA A 113 10.51 -9.41 0.26
C ALA A 113 11.86 -10.16 0.19
N ALA A 114 12.01 -11.06 -0.78
CA ALA A 114 13.27 -11.79 -0.98
C ALA A 114 14.30 -11.01 -1.82
N VAL A 115 13.85 -10.14 -2.72
CA VAL A 115 14.71 -9.45 -3.70
C VAL A 115 15.11 -8.05 -3.21
N TYR A 116 14.18 -7.30 -2.63
CA TYR A 116 14.44 -5.92 -2.20
C TYR A 116 14.80 -5.85 -0.71
N PRO A 117 15.72 -4.95 -0.33
CA PRO A 117 16.05 -4.70 1.08
C PRO A 117 14.94 -3.88 1.76
N ILE A 118 13.79 -4.53 2.00
CA ILE A 118 12.61 -3.96 2.66
C ILE A 118 12.27 -4.76 3.93
N ASN A 119 11.51 -4.15 4.84
CA ASN A 119 10.87 -4.86 5.93
C ASN A 119 9.38 -5.07 5.61
N LEU A 120 9.00 -6.30 5.27
CA LEU A 120 7.61 -6.62 4.93
C LEU A 120 6.73 -6.72 6.18
N VAL A 121 5.78 -5.81 6.31
CA VAL A 121 4.76 -5.78 7.36
C VAL A 121 3.45 -6.35 6.81
N ASN A 122 3.20 -7.64 7.04
CA ASN A 122 1.98 -8.31 6.58
C ASN A 122 0.83 -8.09 7.57
N VAL A 123 -0.20 -7.37 7.16
CA VAL A 123 -1.34 -6.99 8.02
C VAL A 123 -2.59 -7.77 7.61
N THR A 124 -3.16 -8.50 8.57
CA THR A 124 -4.39 -9.28 8.36
C THR A 124 -5.59 -8.61 9.02
N PRO A 125 -6.80 -8.81 8.50
CA PRO A 125 -8.04 -8.44 9.17
C PRO A 125 -8.18 -9.12 10.54
N SER A 126 -8.94 -8.51 11.45
CA SER A 126 -9.22 -9.04 12.79
C SER A 126 -9.94 -10.40 12.79
N ARG A 127 -10.63 -10.72 11.67
CA ARG A 127 -11.32 -12.01 11.47
C ARG A 127 -10.81 -12.70 10.23
N THR A 128 -10.68 -14.01 10.29
CA THR A 128 -10.51 -14.86 9.10
C THR A 128 -11.73 -14.75 8.17
N VAL A 129 -11.61 -15.23 6.95
CA VAL A 129 -12.76 -15.30 6.02
C VAL A 129 -13.86 -16.18 6.59
N ALA A 130 -13.51 -17.33 7.19
CA ALA A 130 -14.47 -18.25 7.79
C ALA A 130 -15.25 -17.63 8.96
N GLU A 131 -14.56 -16.93 9.85
CA GLU A 131 -15.19 -16.22 10.98
C GLU A 131 -16.08 -15.07 10.50
N GLN A 132 -15.66 -14.34 9.46
CA GLN A 132 -16.49 -13.33 8.84
C GLN A 132 -17.76 -13.93 8.22
N ASP A 133 -17.62 -15.02 7.47
CA ASP A 133 -18.76 -15.69 6.83
C ASP A 133 -19.72 -16.30 7.87
N ALA A 134 -19.22 -16.81 8.98
CA ALA A 134 -20.05 -17.27 10.08
C ALA A 134 -20.85 -16.13 10.75
N ALA A 135 -20.22 -14.95 10.92
CA ALA A 135 -20.85 -13.81 11.60
C ALA A 135 -21.78 -13.00 10.69
N LEU A 136 -21.44 -12.81 9.41
CA LEU A 136 -22.10 -11.90 8.48
C LEU A 136 -22.74 -12.59 7.28
N GLY A 137 -22.64 -13.93 7.21
CA GLY A 137 -23.04 -14.75 6.07
C GLY A 137 -22.01 -14.74 4.93
N PRO A 138 -22.05 -15.76 4.04
CA PRO A 138 -21.06 -15.99 3.00
C PRO A 138 -21.07 -14.90 1.93
N ARG A 139 -19.95 -14.75 1.24
CA ARG A 139 -19.77 -13.85 0.08
C ARG A 139 -20.13 -12.41 0.38
N LEU A 140 -19.69 -11.86 1.52
CA LEU A 140 -19.94 -10.47 1.89
C LEU A 140 -19.45 -9.49 0.79
N TYR A 141 -18.37 -9.81 0.08
CA TYR A 141 -17.84 -9.03 -1.04
C TYR A 141 -18.85 -8.80 -2.18
N GLY A 142 -19.79 -9.73 -2.40
CA GLY A 142 -20.82 -9.61 -3.44
C GLY A 142 -22.12 -8.97 -2.93
N ARG A 143 -22.41 -9.05 -1.62
CA ARG A 143 -23.64 -8.52 -1.03
C ARG A 143 -23.48 -7.11 -0.48
N ASN A 144 -22.33 -6.82 0.09
CA ASN A 144 -21.98 -5.50 0.61
C ASN A 144 -20.46 -5.30 0.44
N PRO A 145 -20.01 -4.89 -0.78
CA PRO A 145 -18.59 -4.70 -1.08
C PRO A 145 -17.94 -3.59 -0.24
N ASP A 146 -18.71 -2.58 0.20
CA ASP A 146 -18.18 -1.50 1.03
C ASP A 146 -17.82 -2.00 2.43
N LEU A 147 -18.71 -2.73 3.08
CA LEU A 147 -18.43 -3.33 4.37
C LEU A 147 -17.29 -4.36 4.29
N CYS A 148 -17.25 -5.16 3.21
CA CYS A 148 -16.16 -6.10 2.98
C CYS A 148 -14.81 -5.37 2.86
N CYS A 149 -14.73 -4.30 2.05
CA CYS A 149 -13.51 -3.50 1.91
C CYS A 149 -13.13 -2.82 3.23
N TYR A 150 -14.11 -2.31 3.99
CA TYR A 150 -13.85 -1.72 5.29
C TYR A 150 -13.18 -2.73 6.23
N LEU A 151 -13.81 -3.88 6.45
CA LEU A 151 -13.32 -4.91 7.39
C LEU A 151 -12.01 -5.56 6.96
N ARG A 152 -11.73 -5.62 5.65
CA ARG A 152 -10.56 -6.36 5.15
C ARG A 152 -9.43 -5.49 4.63
N LYS A 153 -9.65 -4.19 4.52
CA LYS A 153 -8.63 -3.25 4.01
C LYS A 153 -8.54 -1.98 4.84
N VAL A 154 -9.67 -1.25 5.02
CA VAL A 154 -9.64 0.09 5.64
C VAL A 154 -9.27 0.00 7.12
N GLU A 155 -10.00 -0.80 7.90
CA GLU A 155 -9.70 -1.01 9.34
C GLU A 155 -8.29 -1.58 9.57
N PRO A 156 -7.85 -2.65 8.88
CA PRO A 156 -6.49 -3.15 9.04
C PRO A 156 -5.41 -2.12 8.66
N LEU A 157 -5.65 -1.31 7.63
CA LEU A 157 -4.74 -0.24 7.26
C LEU A 157 -4.66 0.85 8.34
N GLU A 158 -5.80 1.31 8.85
CA GLU A 158 -5.86 2.32 9.92
C GLU A 158 -5.08 1.86 11.15
N ARG A 159 -5.25 0.60 11.55
CA ARG A 159 -4.53 -0.02 12.65
C ARG A 159 -3.02 -0.08 12.40
N ALA A 160 -2.59 -0.44 11.19
CA ALA A 160 -1.18 -0.47 10.83
C ALA A 160 -0.57 0.93 10.81
N LEU A 161 -1.25 1.90 10.17
CA LEU A 161 -0.77 3.27 10.01
C LEU A 161 -0.74 4.08 11.31
N ALA A 162 -1.39 3.62 12.38
CA ALA A 162 -1.34 4.29 13.69
C ALA A 162 0.09 4.44 14.24
N ASN A 163 1.03 3.59 13.78
CA ASN A 163 2.43 3.62 14.20
C ASN A 163 3.32 4.57 13.37
N TYR A 164 2.78 5.20 12.32
CA TYR A 164 3.54 6.04 11.38
C TYR A 164 2.99 7.47 11.35
N ASP A 165 3.83 8.40 10.93
CA ASP A 165 3.47 9.81 10.70
C ASP A 165 3.26 10.12 9.23
N ALA A 166 3.82 9.28 8.36
CA ALA A 166 3.66 9.38 6.92
C ALA A 166 3.55 8.00 6.25
N TRP A 167 2.99 8.00 5.05
CA TRP A 167 2.92 6.80 4.22
C TRP A 167 3.12 7.13 2.75
N ILE A 168 3.85 6.27 2.06
CA ILE A 168 4.14 6.37 0.63
C ILE A 168 3.17 5.48 -0.13
N THR A 169 2.64 5.98 -1.25
CA THR A 169 1.74 5.23 -2.15
C THR A 169 2.20 5.31 -3.60
N GLY A 170 1.78 4.34 -4.40
CA GLY A 170 2.00 4.33 -5.85
C GLY A 170 0.85 4.95 -6.64
N VAL A 171 0.08 5.88 -6.07
CA VAL A 171 -1.02 6.54 -6.75
C VAL A 171 -0.51 7.45 -7.86
N ARG A 172 -1.17 7.41 -9.03
CA ARG A 172 -0.87 8.29 -10.17
C ARG A 172 -2.12 9.05 -10.62
N ARG A 173 -1.89 10.24 -11.18
CA ARG A 173 -2.96 11.11 -11.71
C ARG A 173 -3.66 10.53 -12.93
N ASP A 174 -2.97 9.71 -13.72
CA ASP A 174 -3.48 9.10 -14.95
C ASP A 174 -4.41 7.90 -14.72
N GLU A 175 -4.44 7.32 -13.52
CA GLU A 175 -5.19 6.10 -13.25
C GLU A 175 -6.72 6.28 -13.24
N THR A 176 -7.19 7.44 -12.77
CA THR A 176 -8.63 7.75 -12.69
C THR A 176 -8.89 9.26 -12.67
N LEU A 177 -10.11 9.65 -13.07
CA LEU A 177 -10.53 11.05 -12.99
C LEU A 177 -10.49 11.60 -11.56
N SER A 178 -10.80 10.78 -10.57
CA SER A 178 -10.80 11.19 -9.15
C SER A 178 -9.40 11.46 -8.60
N ARG A 179 -8.34 10.99 -9.30
CA ARG A 179 -6.94 11.17 -8.89
C ARG A 179 -6.22 12.30 -9.58
N ARG A 180 -6.86 12.98 -10.54
CA ARG A 180 -6.21 14.04 -11.35
C ARG A 180 -5.58 15.16 -10.52
N GLU A 181 -6.21 15.50 -9.39
CA GLU A 181 -5.77 16.57 -8.51
C GLU A 181 -4.90 16.08 -7.33
N THR A 182 -4.52 14.79 -7.35
CA THR A 182 -3.64 14.23 -6.31
C THR A 182 -2.29 14.97 -6.34
N ARG A 183 -1.85 15.44 -5.17
CA ARG A 183 -0.57 16.15 -5.02
C ARG A 183 0.56 15.18 -4.75
N VAL A 184 1.78 15.58 -5.04
CA VAL A 184 2.99 14.80 -4.73
C VAL A 184 3.13 14.54 -3.23
N VAL A 185 2.77 15.52 -2.40
CA VAL A 185 2.63 15.38 -0.95
C VAL A 185 1.30 15.98 -0.54
N GLU A 186 0.55 15.31 0.30
CA GLU A 186 -0.74 15.78 0.80
C GLU A 186 -0.94 15.41 2.28
N TYR A 187 -1.75 16.19 2.99
CA TYR A 187 -2.18 15.86 4.33
C TYR A 187 -3.42 14.96 4.26
N ASP A 188 -3.30 13.74 4.82
CA ASP A 188 -4.44 12.83 4.97
C ASP A 188 -5.28 13.27 6.17
N GLU A 189 -6.38 13.97 5.90
CA GLU A 189 -7.28 14.51 6.91
C GLU A 189 -7.90 13.43 7.80
N LYS A 190 -8.19 12.29 7.21
CA LYS A 190 -8.85 11.19 7.92
C LYS A 190 -7.91 10.52 8.93
N ARG A 191 -6.62 10.42 8.58
CA ARG A 191 -5.62 9.70 9.38
C ARG A 191 -4.69 10.62 10.15
N HIS A 192 -4.81 11.93 9.95
CA HIS A 192 -3.96 12.95 10.54
C HIS A 192 -2.47 12.67 10.31
N MET A 193 -2.09 12.38 9.07
CA MET A 193 -0.72 12.04 8.69
C MET A 193 -0.39 12.58 7.29
N VAL A 194 0.89 12.52 6.91
CA VAL A 194 1.33 12.93 5.58
C VAL A 194 1.27 11.75 4.62
N LYS A 195 0.68 11.96 3.45
CA LYS A 195 0.66 11.01 2.35
C LYS A 195 1.58 11.50 1.24
N VAL A 196 2.45 10.62 0.77
CA VAL A 196 3.49 10.92 -0.21
C VAL A 196 3.26 10.04 -1.45
N ASN A 197 3.20 10.67 -2.62
CA ASN A 197 2.91 10.04 -3.90
C ASN A 197 4.06 10.30 -4.89
N PRO A 198 5.21 9.61 -4.78
CA PRO A 198 6.44 9.97 -5.50
C PRO A 198 6.32 9.88 -7.02
N ILE A 199 5.47 8.99 -7.53
CA ILE A 199 5.25 8.77 -8.95
C ILE A 199 3.90 9.33 -9.43
N VAL A 200 3.34 10.30 -8.71
CA VAL A 200 1.99 10.83 -8.97
C VAL A 200 1.83 11.41 -10.38
N ALA A 201 2.91 11.98 -10.92
CA ALA A 201 2.94 12.56 -12.27
C ALA A 201 3.34 11.57 -13.38
N TRP A 202 3.75 10.35 -13.02
CA TRP A 202 4.17 9.35 -14.03
C TRP A 202 2.97 8.85 -14.83
N THR A 203 3.19 8.67 -16.14
CA THR A 203 2.23 7.97 -17.00
C THR A 203 2.42 6.45 -16.90
N SER A 204 1.44 5.70 -17.40
CA SER A 204 1.54 4.24 -17.48
C SER A 204 2.76 3.82 -18.31
N GLU A 205 3.05 4.52 -19.41
CA GLU A 205 4.21 4.27 -20.26
C GLU A 205 5.53 4.48 -19.50
N GLN A 206 5.63 5.54 -18.69
CA GLN A 206 6.82 5.81 -17.88
C GLN A 206 7.04 4.73 -16.80
N VAL A 207 5.96 4.20 -16.23
CA VAL A 207 6.03 3.05 -15.32
C VAL A 207 6.56 1.81 -16.03
N ASP A 208 6.04 1.50 -17.23
CA ASP A 208 6.46 0.35 -18.02
C ASP A 208 7.94 0.49 -18.48
N GLU A 209 8.36 1.68 -18.90
CA GLU A 209 9.75 1.99 -19.22
C GLU A 209 10.67 1.80 -18.01
N TYR A 210 10.26 2.28 -16.83
CA TYR A 210 11.04 2.10 -15.61
C TYR A 210 11.16 0.63 -15.22
N ILE A 211 10.07 -0.13 -15.30
CA ILE A 211 10.05 -1.57 -15.04
C ILE A 211 11.01 -2.29 -15.97
N ALA A 212 10.96 -2.01 -17.26
CA ALA A 212 11.82 -2.65 -18.27
C ALA A 212 13.30 -2.30 -18.09
N ALA A 213 13.61 -1.02 -17.80
CA ALA A 213 14.98 -0.54 -17.64
C ALA A 213 15.65 -1.09 -16.38
N ASN A 214 14.89 -1.35 -15.31
CA ASN A 214 15.44 -1.74 -14.01
C ASN A 214 15.13 -3.19 -13.62
N GLY A 215 14.44 -3.97 -14.46
CA GLY A 215 14.05 -5.36 -14.16
C GLY A 215 13.17 -5.48 -12.92
N VAL A 216 12.25 -4.52 -12.73
CA VAL A 216 11.39 -4.47 -11.55
C VAL A 216 10.39 -5.63 -11.55
N LEU A 217 10.16 -6.22 -10.38
CA LEU A 217 9.16 -7.27 -10.22
C LEU A 217 7.75 -6.78 -10.55
N VAL A 218 7.03 -7.54 -11.37
CA VAL A 218 5.64 -7.30 -11.74
C VAL A 218 4.82 -8.54 -11.43
N ASN A 219 3.62 -8.34 -10.94
CA ASN A 219 2.66 -9.43 -10.75
C ASN A 219 2.31 -10.05 -12.13
N PRO A 220 2.49 -11.36 -12.33
CA PRO A 220 2.27 -12.00 -13.63
C PRO A 220 0.84 -11.82 -14.17
N LEU A 221 -0.14 -11.57 -13.31
CA LEU A 221 -1.52 -11.28 -13.72
C LEU A 221 -1.63 -10.02 -14.60
N VAL A 222 -0.71 -9.06 -14.46
CA VAL A 222 -0.69 -7.86 -15.33
C VAL A 222 -0.59 -8.27 -16.80
N TYR A 223 0.27 -9.25 -17.10
CA TYR A 223 0.46 -9.79 -18.45
C TYR A 223 -0.66 -10.77 -18.85
N ASP A 224 -1.47 -11.23 -17.90
CA ASP A 224 -2.58 -12.15 -18.09
C ASP A 224 -3.94 -11.43 -18.17
N GLY A 225 -3.93 -10.14 -18.52
CA GLY A 225 -5.13 -9.33 -18.75
C GLY A 225 -5.79 -8.75 -17.49
N TYR A 226 -5.02 -8.58 -16.40
CA TYR A 226 -5.47 -7.93 -15.19
C TYR A 226 -4.67 -6.62 -14.94
N PRO A 227 -4.89 -5.56 -15.71
CA PRO A 227 -4.13 -4.31 -15.59
C PRO A 227 -4.33 -3.58 -14.25
N SER A 228 -5.38 -3.91 -13.52
CA SER A 228 -5.63 -3.42 -12.17
C SER A 228 -6.00 -4.58 -11.24
N ILE A 229 -5.13 -4.90 -10.28
CA ILE A 229 -5.26 -6.08 -9.42
C ILE A 229 -5.80 -5.69 -8.04
N GLY A 230 -6.74 -6.47 -7.55
CA GLY A 230 -7.25 -6.41 -6.17
C GLY A 230 -7.56 -7.80 -5.63
N CYS A 231 -8.58 -7.91 -4.78
CA CYS A 231 -9.05 -9.22 -4.35
C CYS A 231 -9.57 -10.04 -5.54
N ARG A 232 -9.24 -11.33 -5.60
CA ARG A 232 -9.69 -12.27 -6.65
C ARG A 232 -11.20 -12.25 -6.84
N THR A 233 -11.95 -12.10 -5.75
CA THR A 233 -13.41 -12.02 -5.75
C THR A 233 -13.98 -10.74 -6.35
N CYS A 234 -13.15 -9.70 -6.55
CA CYS A 234 -13.56 -8.37 -7.00
C CYS A 234 -12.74 -7.90 -8.22
N THR A 235 -12.04 -8.80 -8.92
CA THR A 235 -11.19 -8.46 -10.05
C THR A 235 -11.41 -9.46 -11.18
N LEU A 236 -11.75 -8.95 -12.36
CA LEU A 236 -11.92 -9.71 -13.60
C LEU A 236 -10.87 -9.28 -14.62
N ARG A 237 -10.62 -10.13 -15.60
CA ARG A 237 -9.84 -9.79 -16.80
C ARG A 237 -10.51 -8.66 -17.55
N VAL A 238 -9.70 -7.83 -18.16
CA VAL A 238 -10.14 -6.69 -18.98
C VAL A 238 -9.83 -6.97 -20.45
N ALA A 239 -10.77 -6.66 -21.32
CA ALA A 239 -10.57 -6.79 -22.76
C ALA A 239 -9.48 -5.79 -23.24
N PRO A 240 -8.66 -6.15 -24.22
CA PRO A 240 -7.69 -5.23 -24.81
C PRO A 240 -8.34 -3.91 -25.25
N GLY A 241 -7.75 -2.79 -24.85
CA GLY A 241 -8.24 -1.45 -25.17
C GLY A 241 -9.41 -0.92 -24.33
N ALA A 242 -9.95 -1.72 -23.39
CA ALA A 242 -10.94 -1.23 -22.43
C ALA A 242 -10.26 -0.50 -21.26
N ASP A 243 -11.05 0.25 -20.48
CA ASP A 243 -10.56 0.92 -19.27
C ASP A 243 -9.86 -0.11 -18.35
N PRO A 244 -8.59 0.11 -17.97
CA PRO A 244 -7.81 -0.81 -17.12
C PRO A 244 -8.51 -1.17 -15.80
N ARG A 245 -9.36 -0.32 -15.27
CA ARG A 245 -10.09 -0.56 -14.02
C ARG A 245 -11.48 -1.15 -14.21
N SER A 246 -11.96 -1.34 -15.44
CA SER A 246 -13.30 -1.89 -15.73
C SER A 246 -13.52 -3.29 -15.16
N GLY A 247 -12.45 -4.05 -14.90
CA GLY A 247 -12.49 -5.35 -14.23
C GLY A 247 -12.67 -5.28 -12.72
N ARG A 248 -12.55 -4.08 -12.10
CA ARG A 248 -12.66 -3.91 -10.64
C ARG A 248 -14.11 -3.71 -10.25
N TRP A 249 -14.57 -4.53 -9.29
CA TRP A 249 -15.97 -4.53 -8.79
C TRP A 249 -17.02 -4.55 -9.90
N ALA A 250 -16.73 -5.23 -11.01
CA ALA A 250 -17.64 -5.32 -12.16
C ALA A 250 -19.04 -5.76 -11.74
N GLY A 251 -20.06 -5.08 -12.26
CA GLY A 251 -21.46 -5.31 -11.88
C GLY A 251 -21.92 -4.65 -10.57
N THR A 252 -21.05 -3.84 -9.94
CA THR A 252 -21.40 -3.00 -8.79
C THR A 252 -21.20 -1.53 -9.13
N GLY A 253 -21.78 -0.61 -8.37
CA GLY A 253 -21.55 0.83 -8.53
C GLY A 253 -20.24 1.32 -7.88
N LYS A 254 -19.39 0.41 -7.38
CA LYS A 254 -18.17 0.76 -6.66
C LYS A 254 -17.01 1.03 -7.61
N THR A 255 -16.26 2.12 -7.39
CA THR A 255 -15.10 2.53 -8.19
C THR A 255 -13.79 2.52 -7.40
N GLU A 256 -13.84 2.68 -6.06
CA GLU A 256 -12.67 2.73 -5.18
C GLU A 256 -12.86 1.88 -3.92
N CYS A 257 -11.76 1.40 -3.34
CA CYS A 257 -11.79 0.52 -2.16
C CYS A 257 -11.86 1.26 -0.81
N GLY A 258 -11.82 2.60 -0.80
CA GLY A 258 -11.84 3.40 0.41
C GLY A 258 -10.50 3.57 1.13
N ILE A 259 -9.40 3.06 0.56
CA ILE A 259 -8.05 3.24 1.13
C ILE A 259 -7.56 4.68 0.89
N HIS A 260 -7.85 5.24 -0.26
CA HIS A 260 -7.33 6.55 -0.72
C HIS A 260 -8.39 7.67 -0.68
N VAL A 261 -9.55 7.40 -0.10
CA VAL A 261 -10.67 8.35 0.05
C VAL A 261 -11.06 8.50 1.50
#